data_a2bee30688f7612990ceda3b8b751177
#
_entry.id   a2bee30688f7612990ceda3b8b751177
#
_cell.length_a   1.000
_cell.length_b   1.000
_cell.length_c   1.000
_cell.angle_alpha   90.00
_cell.angle_beta   90.00
_cell.angle_gamma   90.00
#
_symmetry.space_group_name_H-M   'P 1'
#
loop_
_entity.id
_entity.type
_entity.pdbx_description
1 polymer ?
#
loop_
_entity_poly.entity_id
_entity_poly.type
_entity_poly.pdbx_seq_one_letter_code
_entity_poly.pdbx_strand_id
1 'polypeptide(L)'
;YIFRAYYALPPLTRKSDGLPVGAVSGFCSMLFKLLEDSKSNENLQRPTHFAVIFDAARKTFRNEIYSDYKANRSEAPDDLAPQFEYIRKSVVAFNLPSVDLPNYEADDLIATYAEQILAKGAKVTIVSSDKDLMQLYRKDVRIFDPMKNKFITSEDIITKFGVGPEKVIDVQSLAGDSSDNVPGVPGIGVKTAAELINKYGTLEK
;
A
#
# COMPACT_ATOMS: atom_id res chain seq x y z
N TYR A 1 -4.77 -3.75 -3.57
CA TYR A 1 -6.10 -4.37 -3.48
C TYR A 1 -6.72 -4.69 -4.84
N ILE A 2 -6.75 -3.77 -5.81
CA ILE A 2 -7.45 -3.95 -7.10
C ILE A 2 -6.89 -5.14 -7.90
N PHE A 3 -5.59 -5.14 -8.19
CA PHE A 3 -4.96 -6.24 -8.91
C PHE A 3 -5.16 -7.60 -8.22
N ARG A 4 -5.18 -7.58 -6.89
CA ARG A 4 -5.42 -8.78 -6.12
C ARG A 4 -6.86 -9.26 -6.23
N ALA A 5 -7.82 -8.36 -6.18
CA ALA A 5 -9.23 -8.69 -6.43
C ALA A 5 -9.41 -9.27 -7.83
N TYR A 6 -8.71 -8.71 -8.80
CA TYR A 6 -8.71 -9.19 -10.17
C TYR A 6 -8.18 -10.62 -10.31
N TYR A 7 -7.02 -10.92 -9.73
CA TYR A 7 -6.42 -12.26 -9.84
C TYR A 7 -7.01 -13.30 -8.89
N ALA A 8 -7.77 -12.91 -7.88
CA ALA A 8 -8.33 -13.83 -6.88
C ALA A 8 -9.64 -14.48 -7.34
N LEU A 9 -10.33 -13.90 -8.31
CA LEU A 9 -11.61 -14.40 -8.81
C LEU A 9 -11.49 -14.85 -10.27
N PRO A 10 -12.29 -15.84 -10.68
CA PRO A 10 -12.44 -16.15 -12.10
C PRO A 10 -13.02 -14.93 -12.84
N PRO A 11 -12.79 -14.84 -14.17
CA PRO A 11 -13.38 -13.78 -14.97
C PRO A 11 -14.90 -13.76 -14.81
N LEU A 12 -15.42 -12.64 -14.31
CA LEU A 12 -16.85 -12.40 -14.16
C LEU A 12 -17.26 -11.27 -15.09
N THR A 13 -18.36 -11.44 -15.79
CA THR A 13 -18.91 -10.44 -16.68
C THR A 13 -20.36 -10.09 -16.30
N ARG A 14 -20.72 -8.83 -16.49
CA ARG A 14 -22.09 -8.36 -16.33
C ARG A 14 -22.95 -8.88 -17.48
N LYS A 15 -24.06 -9.55 -17.17
CA LYS A 15 -24.90 -10.22 -18.17
C LYS A 15 -25.55 -9.26 -19.20
N SER A 16 -25.78 -8.01 -18.82
CA SER A 16 -26.48 -7.03 -19.66
C SER A 16 -25.66 -6.54 -20.84
N ASP A 17 -24.34 -6.45 -20.70
CA ASP A 17 -23.45 -5.80 -21.68
C ASP A 17 -22.06 -6.45 -21.79
N GLY A 18 -21.82 -7.54 -21.08
CA GLY A 18 -20.55 -8.25 -21.12
C GLY A 18 -19.39 -7.53 -20.40
N LEU A 19 -19.65 -6.44 -19.67
CA LEU A 19 -18.60 -5.71 -18.96
C LEU A 19 -17.88 -6.62 -17.95
N PRO A 20 -16.54 -6.66 -17.93
CA PRO A 20 -15.78 -7.34 -16.90
C PRO A 20 -16.05 -6.70 -15.53
N VAL A 21 -16.38 -7.50 -14.51
CA VAL A 21 -16.73 -7.01 -13.16
C VAL A 21 -16.07 -7.83 -12.04
N GLY A 22 -15.17 -8.74 -12.36
CA GLY A 22 -14.51 -9.59 -11.38
C GLY A 22 -13.74 -8.80 -10.32
N ALA A 23 -12.92 -7.82 -10.74
CA ALA A 23 -12.17 -6.97 -9.84
C ALA A 23 -13.07 -6.07 -8.99
N VAL A 24 -14.16 -5.53 -9.57
CA VAL A 24 -15.16 -4.75 -8.83
C VAL A 24 -15.80 -5.60 -7.75
N SER A 25 -16.27 -6.80 -8.09
CA SER A 25 -16.90 -7.73 -7.15
C SER A 25 -15.96 -8.13 -6.02
N GLY A 26 -14.73 -8.50 -6.37
CA GLY A 26 -13.70 -8.86 -5.37
C GLY A 26 -13.33 -7.71 -4.45
N PHE A 27 -13.14 -6.51 -5.01
CA PHE A 27 -12.86 -5.31 -4.25
C PHE A 27 -14.00 -4.97 -3.28
N CYS A 28 -15.24 -4.96 -3.77
CA CYS A 28 -16.41 -4.70 -2.92
C CYS A 28 -16.55 -5.73 -1.78
N SER A 29 -16.31 -7.00 -2.09
CA SER A 29 -16.36 -8.07 -1.07
C SER A 29 -15.29 -7.89 0.00
N MET A 30 -14.06 -7.56 -0.40
CA MET A 30 -12.96 -7.29 0.54
C MET A 30 -13.22 -6.04 1.39
N LEU A 31 -13.73 -4.96 0.77
CA LEU A 31 -14.06 -3.72 1.48
C LEU A 31 -15.21 -3.94 2.47
N PHE A 32 -16.27 -4.62 2.05
CA PHE A 32 -17.38 -4.97 2.92
C PHE A 32 -16.93 -5.80 4.12
N LYS A 33 -16.13 -6.84 3.87
CA LYS A 33 -15.57 -7.67 4.94
C LYS A 33 -14.72 -6.83 5.92
N LEU A 34 -13.85 -5.96 5.43
CA LEU A 34 -13.04 -5.10 6.28
C LEU A 34 -13.89 -4.19 7.17
N LEU A 35 -14.98 -3.62 6.60
CA LEU A 35 -15.91 -2.77 7.35
C LEU A 35 -16.66 -3.57 8.43
N GLU A 36 -17.10 -4.79 8.13
CA GLU A 36 -17.75 -5.66 9.11
C GLU A 36 -16.77 -6.11 10.21
N ASP A 37 -15.56 -6.56 9.80
CA ASP A 37 -14.52 -6.96 10.76
C ASP A 37 -14.14 -5.78 11.68
N SER A 38 -14.14 -4.55 11.17
CA SER A 38 -13.84 -3.35 11.98
C SER A 38 -14.90 -3.05 13.04
N LYS A 39 -16.11 -3.58 12.92
CA LYS A 39 -17.20 -3.45 13.91
C LYS A 39 -17.15 -4.52 14.99
N SER A 40 -16.70 -5.72 14.64
CA SER A 40 -16.80 -6.92 15.47
C SER A 40 -15.46 -7.39 16.05
N ASN A 41 -14.34 -7.00 15.43
CA ASN A 41 -13.00 -7.43 15.85
C ASN A 41 -12.42 -6.44 16.86
N GLU A 42 -12.32 -6.86 18.13
CA GLU A 42 -11.73 -6.04 19.21
C GLU A 42 -10.31 -5.55 18.90
N ASN A 43 -9.54 -6.31 18.12
CA ASN A 43 -8.18 -5.91 17.72
C ASN A 43 -8.18 -4.77 16.68
N LEU A 44 -9.21 -4.67 15.82
CA LEU A 44 -9.27 -3.62 14.80
C LEU A 44 -9.78 -2.28 15.34
N GLN A 45 -10.33 -2.20 16.51
CA GLN A 45 -10.97 -1.01 17.09
C GLN A 45 -11.83 -0.26 16.04
N ARG A 46 -13.08 -0.07 16.30
CA ARG A 46 -14.00 0.60 15.37
C ARG A 46 -13.45 1.97 14.98
N PRO A 47 -13.13 2.22 13.69
CA PRO A 47 -12.60 3.50 13.26
C PRO A 47 -13.68 4.59 13.36
N THR A 48 -13.28 5.78 13.78
CA THR A 48 -14.14 6.97 13.74
C THR A 48 -14.15 7.59 12.35
N HIS A 49 -13.07 7.42 11.60
CA HIS A 49 -12.90 7.89 10.22
C HIS A 49 -12.30 6.78 9.37
N PHE A 50 -12.71 6.74 8.12
CA PHE A 50 -12.24 5.76 7.14
C PHE A 50 -12.09 6.46 5.79
N ALA A 51 -11.03 6.18 5.06
CA ALA A 51 -10.85 6.66 3.71
C ALA A 51 -10.21 5.56 2.84
N VAL A 52 -10.53 5.54 1.57
CA VAL A 52 -9.88 4.69 0.57
C VAL A 52 -9.01 5.57 -0.31
N ILE A 53 -7.74 5.25 -0.39
CA ILE A 53 -6.74 6.04 -1.12
C ILE A 53 -6.33 5.27 -2.37
N PHE A 54 -6.28 5.97 -3.49
CA PHE A 54 -5.93 5.44 -4.80
C PHE A 54 -4.76 6.19 -5.42
N ASP A 55 -4.04 5.51 -6.30
CA ASP A 55 -3.18 6.17 -7.26
C ASP A 55 -4.03 6.94 -8.27
N ALA A 56 -3.68 8.19 -8.52
CA ALA A 56 -4.36 9.03 -9.52
C ALA A 56 -3.98 8.63 -10.94
N ALA A 57 -2.70 8.30 -11.16
CA ALA A 57 -2.14 7.94 -12.45
C ALA A 57 -0.93 7.02 -12.28
N ARG A 58 -0.46 6.46 -13.40
CA ARG A 58 0.74 5.63 -13.44
C ARG A 58 2.03 6.43 -13.30
N LYS A 59 2.06 7.66 -13.83
CA LYS A 59 3.21 8.55 -13.78
C LYS A 59 3.04 9.56 -12.65
N THR A 60 4.12 9.80 -11.93
CA THR A 60 4.18 10.72 -10.79
C THR A 60 5.45 11.55 -10.86
N PHE A 61 5.65 12.48 -9.93
CA PHE A 61 6.89 13.29 -9.85
C PHE A 61 8.16 12.45 -9.80
N ARG A 62 8.06 11.18 -9.34
CA ARG A 62 9.20 10.25 -9.32
C ARG A 62 9.75 9.96 -10.71
N ASN A 63 8.88 9.93 -11.73
CA ASN A 63 9.31 9.75 -13.12
C ASN A 63 10.03 10.99 -13.69
N GLU A 64 9.82 12.17 -13.10
CA GLU A 64 10.59 13.39 -13.45
C GLU A 64 12.01 13.32 -12.85
N ILE A 65 12.15 12.72 -11.66
CA ILE A 65 13.44 12.51 -10.98
C ILE A 65 14.20 11.33 -11.60
N TYR A 66 13.50 10.23 -11.87
CA TYR A 66 14.05 9.00 -12.42
C TYR A 66 13.10 8.41 -13.47
N SER A 67 13.43 8.57 -14.74
CA SER A 67 12.58 8.20 -15.87
C SER A 67 12.20 6.71 -15.88
N ASP A 68 13.10 5.86 -15.39
CA ASP A 68 12.92 4.41 -15.37
C ASP A 68 12.16 3.89 -14.15
N TYR A 69 11.69 4.78 -13.27
CA TYR A 69 10.87 4.42 -12.12
C TYR A 69 9.62 3.65 -12.57
N LYS A 70 9.46 2.43 -12.04
CA LYS A 70 8.37 1.50 -12.41
C LYS A 70 8.26 1.16 -13.90
N ALA A 71 9.32 1.37 -14.69
CA ALA A 71 9.32 1.09 -16.13
C ALA A 71 9.16 -0.41 -16.44
N ASN A 72 9.56 -1.27 -15.51
CA ASN A 72 9.42 -2.73 -15.59
C ASN A 72 7.99 -3.25 -15.34
N ARG A 73 7.06 -2.38 -14.90
CA ARG A 73 5.66 -2.77 -14.65
C ARG A 73 4.89 -2.79 -15.96
N SER A 74 4.22 -3.92 -16.25
CA SER A 74 3.29 -4.04 -17.38
C SER A 74 2.09 -3.11 -17.23
N GLU A 75 1.40 -2.87 -18.32
CA GLU A 75 0.10 -2.19 -18.30
C GLU A 75 -0.96 -3.06 -17.62
N ALA A 76 -2.03 -2.42 -17.17
CA ALA A 76 -3.15 -3.15 -16.64
C ALA A 76 -3.79 -4.01 -17.75
N PRO A 77 -4.24 -5.24 -17.45
CA PRO A 77 -5.00 -6.03 -18.39
C PRO A 77 -6.19 -5.25 -18.99
N ASP A 78 -6.47 -5.47 -20.27
CA ASP A 78 -7.53 -4.75 -21.02
C ASP A 78 -8.91 -4.89 -20.36
N ASP A 79 -9.17 -6.03 -19.75
CA ASP A 79 -10.42 -6.31 -19.03
C ASP A 79 -10.42 -5.78 -17.59
N LEU A 80 -9.28 -5.36 -17.04
CA LEU A 80 -9.18 -4.69 -15.75
C LEU A 80 -9.35 -3.17 -15.88
N ALA A 81 -8.81 -2.57 -16.94
CA ALA A 81 -8.81 -1.12 -17.12
C ALA A 81 -10.21 -0.48 -16.96
N PRO A 82 -11.29 -0.99 -17.59
CA PRO A 82 -12.63 -0.42 -17.43
C PRO A 82 -13.22 -0.58 -16.04
N GLN A 83 -12.65 -1.46 -15.20
CA GLN A 83 -13.14 -1.71 -13.85
C GLN A 83 -12.68 -0.67 -12.82
N PHE A 84 -11.60 0.07 -13.08
CA PHE A 84 -11.08 1.08 -12.15
C PHE A 84 -12.13 2.15 -11.81
N GLU A 85 -12.85 2.63 -12.80
CA GLU A 85 -13.89 3.63 -12.58
C GLU A 85 -15.03 3.09 -11.70
N TYR A 86 -15.46 1.85 -11.93
CA TYR A 86 -16.51 1.21 -11.14
C TYR A 86 -16.05 0.93 -9.70
N ILE A 87 -14.78 0.60 -9.50
CA ILE A 87 -14.20 0.43 -8.16
C ILE A 87 -14.26 1.77 -7.40
N ARG A 88 -13.86 2.88 -8.03
CA ARG A 88 -13.99 4.21 -7.41
C ARG A 88 -15.44 4.57 -7.09
N LYS A 89 -16.36 4.33 -8.02
CA LYS A 89 -17.80 4.52 -7.80
C LYS A 89 -18.33 3.66 -6.67
N SER A 90 -17.82 2.43 -6.50
CA SER A 90 -18.24 1.56 -5.40
C SER A 90 -17.86 2.11 -4.04
N VAL A 91 -16.67 2.72 -3.90
CA VAL A 91 -16.25 3.38 -2.64
C VAL A 91 -17.23 4.48 -2.25
N VAL A 92 -17.62 5.31 -3.22
CA VAL A 92 -18.64 6.37 -3.01
C VAL A 92 -20.00 5.74 -2.64
N ALA A 93 -20.39 4.64 -3.27
CA ALA A 93 -21.63 3.92 -2.96
C ALA A 93 -21.61 3.29 -1.55
N PHE A 94 -20.44 2.94 -1.02
CA PHE A 94 -20.24 2.56 0.39
C PHE A 94 -20.30 3.75 1.35
N ASN A 95 -20.52 4.96 0.84
CA ASN A 95 -20.47 6.22 1.60
C ASN A 95 -19.12 6.46 2.28
N LEU A 96 -18.04 6.13 1.59
CA LEU A 96 -16.67 6.33 2.05
C LEU A 96 -15.97 7.39 1.21
N PRO A 97 -15.11 8.23 1.84
CA PRO A 97 -14.19 9.09 1.10
C PRO A 97 -13.27 8.28 0.18
N SER A 98 -13.21 8.70 -1.07
CA SER A 98 -12.27 8.22 -2.09
C SER A 98 -11.29 9.34 -2.39
N VAL A 99 -10.01 9.11 -2.17
CA VAL A 99 -8.98 10.14 -2.25
C VAL A 99 -7.90 9.71 -3.22
N ASP A 100 -7.55 10.62 -4.12
CA ASP A 100 -6.36 10.55 -4.96
C ASP A 100 -5.83 11.97 -5.22
N LEU A 101 -4.59 12.09 -5.66
CA LEU A 101 -4.00 13.36 -6.03
C LEU A 101 -3.10 13.18 -7.26
N PRO A 102 -3.33 13.95 -8.34
CA PRO A 102 -2.44 13.93 -9.50
C PRO A 102 -0.99 14.17 -9.10
N ASN A 103 -0.08 13.47 -9.78
CA ASN A 103 1.36 13.53 -9.58
C ASN A 103 1.90 12.84 -8.31
N TYR A 104 1.03 12.33 -7.43
CA TYR A 104 1.40 11.60 -6.22
C TYR A 104 0.87 10.16 -6.25
N GLU A 105 1.56 9.28 -5.55
CA GLU A 105 1.12 7.91 -5.34
C GLU A 105 0.23 7.79 -4.09
N ALA A 106 -0.54 6.71 -4.02
CA ALA A 106 -1.36 6.42 -2.83
C ALA A 106 -0.52 6.42 -1.55
N ASP A 107 0.70 5.92 -1.60
CA ASP A 107 1.61 5.83 -0.46
C ASP A 107 2.02 7.21 0.08
N ASP A 108 2.20 8.21 -0.81
CA ASP A 108 2.47 9.60 -0.40
C ASP A 108 1.32 10.18 0.39
N LEU A 109 0.09 9.92 -0.07
CA LEU A 109 -1.13 10.38 0.58
C LEU A 109 -1.35 9.66 1.91
N ILE A 110 -1.14 8.34 1.96
CA ILE A 110 -1.25 7.55 3.18
C ILE A 110 -0.27 8.08 4.23
N ALA A 111 0.99 8.32 3.86
CA ALA A 111 2.00 8.87 4.75
C ALA A 111 1.61 10.28 5.24
N THR A 112 1.19 11.15 4.33
CA THR A 112 0.77 12.53 4.64
C THR A 112 -0.41 12.55 5.61
N TYR A 113 -1.44 11.76 5.34
CA TYR A 113 -2.60 11.67 6.24
C TYR A 113 -2.21 11.07 7.60
N ALA A 114 -1.35 10.05 7.63
CA ALA A 114 -0.88 9.49 8.89
C ALA A 114 -0.19 10.55 9.74
N GLU A 115 0.72 11.36 9.18
CA GLU A 115 1.39 12.45 9.89
C GLU A 115 0.41 13.52 10.39
N GLN A 116 -0.51 13.95 9.54
CA GLN A 116 -1.49 14.97 9.90
C GLN A 116 -2.46 14.50 11.00
N ILE A 117 -2.85 13.24 11.00
CA ILE A 117 -3.74 12.64 12.00
C ILE A 117 -3.01 12.49 13.33
N LEU A 118 -1.76 12.04 13.30
CA LEU A 118 -0.93 11.94 14.50
C LEU A 118 -0.67 13.30 15.16
N ALA A 119 -0.44 14.34 14.35
CA ALA A 119 -0.28 15.70 14.85
C ALA A 119 -1.52 16.22 15.60
N LYS A 120 -2.70 15.62 15.35
CA LYS A 120 -3.95 15.89 16.07
C LYS A 120 -4.17 14.97 17.28
N GLY A 121 -3.19 14.13 17.63
CA GLY A 121 -3.25 13.20 18.77
C GLY A 121 -4.12 11.96 18.53
N ALA A 122 -4.51 11.67 17.29
CA ALA A 122 -5.28 10.49 16.95
C ALA A 122 -4.38 9.32 16.52
N LYS A 123 -4.93 8.10 16.46
CA LYS A 123 -4.24 6.88 16.03
C LYS A 123 -4.61 6.52 14.60
N VAL A 124 -3.69 5.88 13.90
CA VAL A 124 -3.88 5.48 12.50
C VAL A 124 -3.75 3.96 12.39
N THR A 125 -4.65 3.36 11.62
CA THR A 125 -4.50 1.99 11.14
C THR A 125 -4.43 2.02 9.61
N ILE A 126 -3.26 1.70 9.07
CA ILE A 126 -3.05 1.54 7.63
C ILE A 126 -3.42 0.11 7.26
N VAL A 127 -4.32 -0.06 6.31
CA VAL A 127 -4.72 -1.38 5.81
C VAL A 127 -4.04 -1.63 4.48
N SER A 128 -2.93 -2.33 4.51
CA SER A 128 -2.13 -2.63 3.32
C SER A 128 -1.23 -3.84 3.56
N SER A 129 -0.93 -4.58 2.49
CA SER A 129 0.13 -5.61 2.47
C SER A 129 1.43 -5.10 1.84
N ASP A 130 1.50 -3.80 1.54
CA ASP A 130 2.69 -3.20 0.95
C ASP A 130 3.81 -3.08 1.97
N LYS A 131 5.00 -3.56 1.56
CA LYS A 131 6.20 -3.53 2.40
C LYS A 131 6.70 -2.11 2.64
N ASP A 132 6.48 -1.22 1.67
CA ASP A 132 7.04 0.12 1.71
C ASP A 132 6.36 1.00 2.76
N LEU A 133 5.09 0.70 3.08
CA LEU A 133 4.38 1.35 4.18
C LEU A 133 4.86 0.90 5.57
N MET A 134 5.69 -0.15 5.67
CA MET A 134 6.25 -0.60 6.95
C MET A 134 7.16 0.45 7.61
N GLN A 135 7.74 1.38 6.83
CA GLN A 135 8.48 2.54 7.33
C GLN A 135 7.62 3.47 8.20
N LEU A 136 6.30 3.44 8.06
CA LEU A 136 5.37 4.27 8.83
C LEU A 136 4.99 3.67 10.17
N TYR A 137 5.38 2.40 10.44
CA TYR A 137 5.03 1.71 11.68
C TYR A 137 5.64 2.39 12.90
N ARG A 138 4.81 2.72 13.89
CA ARG A 138 5.23 3.30 15.17
C ARG A 138 4.09 3.19 16.20
N LYS A 139 4.32 3.65 17.43
CA LYS A 139 3.39 3.50 18.58
C LYS A 139 1.91 3.77 18.23
N ASP A 140 1.61 4.84 17.49
CA ASP A 140 0.25 5.26 17.19
C ASP A 140 -0.13 5.04 15.69
N VAL A 141 0.74 4.36 14.93
CA VAL A 141 0.48 3.91 13.55
C VAL A 141 0.63 2.39 13.50
N ARG A 142 -0.47 1.70 13.28
CA ARG A 142 -0.48 0.25 13.08
C ARG A 142 -0.73 -0.08 11.61
N ILE A 143 -0.19 -1.20 11.17
CA ILE A 143 -0.41 -1.71 9.81
C ILE A 143 -1.12 -3.04 9.91
N PHE A 144 -2.26 -3.16 9.27
CA PHE A 144 -3.02 -4.39 9.17
C PHE A 144 -2.86 -4.99 7.77
N ASP A 145 -2.31 -6.20 7.70
CA ASP A 145 -2.25 -6.97 6.45
C ASP A 145 -3.55 -7.79 6.30
N PRO A 146 -4.46 -7.35 5.44
CA PRO A 146 -5.76 -8.02 5.29
C PRO A 146 -5.66 -9.38 4.61
N MET A 147 -4.50 -9.67 4.02
CA MET A 147 -4.28 -10.95 3.33
C MET A 147 -3.87 -12.04 4.30
N LYS A 148 -3.10 -11.66 5.29
CA LYS A 148 -2.71 -12.54 6.39
C LYS A 148 -3.68 -12.44 7.56
N ASN A 149 -4.64 -11.50 7.48
CA ASN A 149 -5.59 -11.17 8.54
C ASN A 149 -4.88 -10.91 9.89
N LYS A 150 -3.77 -10.16 9.84
CA LYS A 150 -2.97 -9.87 11.03
C LYS A 150 -2.37 -8.46 11.01
N PHE A 151 -2.10 -7.92 12.19
CA PHE A 151 -1.27 -6.74 12.32
C PHE A 151 0.20 -7.08 12.06
N ILE A 152 0.88 -6.21 11.34
CA ILE A 152 2.33 -6.25 11.18
C ILE A 152 2.95 -5.78 12.50
N THR A 153 3.91 -6.53 13.00
CA THR A 153 4.66 -6.20 14.20
C THR A 153 6.05 -5.65 13.88
N SER A 154 6.72 -5.10 14.87
CA SER A 154 8.12 -4.70 14.74
C SER A 154 9.01 -5.88 14.37
N GLU A 155 8.73 -7.06 14.92
CA GLU A 155 9.45 -8.30 14.62
C GLU A 155 9.26 -8.76 13.17
N ASP A 156 8.05 -8.59 12.62
CA ASP A 156 7.80 -8.86 11.19
C ASP A 156 8.66 -7.94 10.31
N ILE A 157 8.82 -6.67 10.69
CA ILE A 157 9.63 -5.68 9.97
C ILE A 157 11.11 -6.02 10.08
N ILE A 158 11.59 -6.33 11.29
CA ILE A 158 12.98 -6.76 11.52
C ILE A 158 13.27 -8.04 10.74
N THR A 159 12.36 -8.99 10.74
CA THR A 159 12.52 -10.24 9.95
C THR A 159 12.65 -9.95 8.47
N LYS A 160 11.91 -8.94 7.95
CA LYS A 160 11.90 -8.61 6.53
C LYS A 160 13.10 -7.76 6.09
N PHE A 161 13.46 -6.73 6.89
CA PHE A 161 14.45 -5.73 6.52
C PHE A 161 15.75 -5.83 7.31
N GLY A 162 15.82 -6.61 8.39
CA GLY A 162 16.98 -6.74 9.27
C GLY A 162 17.19 -5.55 10.20
N VAL A 163 16.28 -4.58 10.21
CA VAL A 163 16.31 -3.34 11.00
C VAL A 163 14.91 -2.99 11.52
N GLY A 164 14.84 -2.09 12.49
CA GLY A 164 13.56 -1.51 12.94
C GLY A 164 12.92 -0.60 11.89
N PRO A 165 11.62 -0.26 12.09
CA PRO A 165 10.85 0.56 11.13
C PRO A 165 11.53 1.87 10.76
N GLU A 166 12.19 2.52 11.72
CA GLU A 166 12.85 3.81 11.58
C GLU A 166 14.07 3.80 10.64
N LYS A 167 14.57 2.60 10.29
CA LYS A 167 15.74 2.42 9.42
C LYS A 167 15.41 1.73 8.10
N VAL A 168 14.13 1.47 7.83
CA VAL A 168 13.69 0.79 6.60
C VAL A 168 14.09 1.58 5.37
N ILE A 169 13.96 2.92 5.42
CA ILE A 169 14.35 3.82 4.31
C ILE A 169 15.83 3.66 3.99
N ASP A 170 16.71 3.68 5.00
CA ASP A 170 18.16 3.57 4.82
C ASP A 170 18.54 2.23 4.16
N VAL A 171 17.93 1.15 4.63
CA VAL A 171 18.16 -0.19 4.06
C VAL A 171 17.68 -0.25 2.61
N GLN A 172 16.49 0.27 2.30
CA GLN A 172 15.97 0.28 0.94
C GLN A 172 16.79 1.20 0.01
N SER A 173 17.30 2.31 0.52
CA SER A 173 18.17 3.22 -0.25
C SER A 173 19.47 2.54 -0.68
N LEU A 174 20.06 1.69 0.17
CA LEU A 174 21.23 0.90 -0.18
C LEU A 174 20.91 -0.30 -1.07
N ALA A 175 19.86 -1.04 -0.74
CA ALA A 175 19.52 -2.28 -1.44
C ALA A 175 18.80 -2.05 -2.78
N GLY A 176 18.17 -0.88 -2.94
CA GLY A 176 17.24 -0.61 -4.04
C GLY A 176 15.91 -1.36 -3.91
N ASP A 177 15.07 -1.20 -4.91
CA ASP A 177 13.80 -1.93 -5.04
C ASP A 177 13.56 -2.38 -6.48
N SER A 178 13.75 -3.68 -6.73
CA SER A 178 13.54 -4.25 -8.07
C SER A 178 12.08 -4.21 -8.51
N SER A 179 11.11 -4.19 -7.57
CA SER A 179 9.68 -4.11 -7.93
C SER A 179 9.32 -2.75 -8.50
N ASP A 180 10.02 -1.70 -8.09
CA ASP A 180 9.84 -0.32 -8.55
C ASP A 180 10.94 0.14 -9.53
N ASN A 181 11.82 -0.79 -9.91
CA ASN A 181 12.96 -0.51 -10.76
C ASN A 181 13.90 0.58 -10.18
N VAL A 182 14.01 0.63 -8.86
CA VAL A 182 14.90 1.55 -8.17
C VAL A 182 16.25 0.85 -7.96
N PRO A 183 17.35 1.37 -8.54
CA PRO A 183 18.66 0.78 -8.35
C PRO A 183 19.16 1.01 -6.93
N GLY A 184 19.74 -0.04 -6.34
CA GLY A 184 20.54 0.08 -5.12
C GLY A 184 22.02 0.20 -5.44
N VAL A 185 22.85 0.11 -4.43
CA VAL A 185 24.30 0.01 -4.58
C VAL A 185 24.65 -1.38 -5.15
N PRO A 186 25.43 -1.46 -6.25
CA PRO A 186 25.77 -2.76 -6.84
C PRO A 186 26.39 -3.74 -5.83
N GLY A 187 25.84 -4.95 -5.76
CA GLY A 187 26.30 -6.00 -4.84
C GLY A 187 25.76 -5.89 -3.41
N ILE A 188 24.99 -4.86 -3.08
CA ILE A 188 24.38 -4.70 -1.76
C ILE A 188 22.89 -5.07 -1.82
N GLY A 189 22.55 -6.24 -1.26
CA GLY A 189 21.16 -6.63 -1.04
C GLY A 189 20.70 -6.24 0.37
N VAL A 190 19.42 -6.51 0.67
CA VAL A 190 18.77 -6.15 1.96
C VAL A 190 19.57 -6.61 3.17
N LYS A 191 20.14 -7.83 3.14
CA LYS A 191 20.91 -8.36 4.28
C LYS A 191 22.19 -7.55 4.53
N THR A 192 22.99 -7.30 3.48
CA THR A 192 24.21 -6.50 3.61
C THR A 192 23.90 -5.05 3.97
N ALA A 193 22.85 -4.48 3.39
CA ALA A 193 22.38 -3.14 3.74
C ALA A 193 22.01 -3.05 5.23
N ALA A 194 21.26 -4.03 5.75
CA ALA A 194 20.91 -4.09 7.16
C ALA A 194 22.12 -4.22 8.09
N GLU A 195 23.11 -5.04 7.72
CA GLU A 195 24.37 -5.17 8.46
C GLU A 195 25.12 -3.84 8.53
N LEU A 196 25.20 -3.10 7.41
CA LEU A 196 25.83 -1.78 7.35
C LEU A 196 25.09 -0.75 8.21
N ILE A 197 23.77 -0.65 8.07
CA ILE A 197 22.95 0.29 8.84
C ILE A 197 22.97 -0.03 10.34
N ASN A 198 22.95 -1.31 10.73
CA ASN A 198 23.10 -1.70 12.13
C ASN A 198 24.48 -1.34 12.69
N LYS A 199 25.54 -1.42 11.87
CA LYS A 199 26.90 -1.13 12.28
C LYS A 199 27.18 0.38 12.36
N TYR A 200 26.73 1.15 11.38
CA TYR A 200 27.08 2.57 11.24
C TYR A 200 25.96 3.52 11.70
N GLY A 201 24.73 3.04 11.80
CA GLY A 201 23.59 3.77 12.34
C GLY A 201 22.67 4.33 11.26
N THR A 202 23.19 5.14 10.34
CA THR A 202 22.40 5.77 9.25
C THR A 202 23.19 5.74 7.94
N LEU A 203 22.49 6.08 6.84
CA LEU A 203 23.09 6.14 5.51
C LEU A 203 24.15 7.25 5.38
N GLU A 204 24.03 8.35 6.16
CA GLU A 204 24.95 9.51 6.10
C GLU A 204 26.27 9.29 6.85
N LYS A 205 26.42 8.21 7.58
CA LYS A 205 27.64 7.86 8.33
C LYS A 205 28.46 6.80 7.63
#